data_94d65286d0ca77daa23309feb873ab22
#
_entry.id   94d65286d0ca77daa23309feb873ab22
#
_cell.length_a   1.000
_cell.length_b   1.000
_cell.length_c   1.000
_cell.angle_alpha   90.00
_cell.angle_beta   90.00
_cell.angle_gamma   90.00
#
_symmetry.space_group_name_H-M   'P 1'
#
loop_
_entity.id
_entity.type
_entity.pdbx_description
1 polymer ?
#
loop_
_entity_poly.entity_id
_entity_poly.type
_entity_poly.pdbx_seq_one_letter_code
_entity_poly.pdbx_strand_id
1 'polypeptide(L)'
;MLEKQTYPIGKIIVMNTEKAFWNEKGFEGISNLQVHHLTKAEFDHGATRNRGMRFSRADIVVFMTDDAVPADEFLIEKLVGAFDQRGPEGEAVIMAYARQLPDKDCPLAERYTRSFNYPEESCLKTKADLKRLGIKTFFASNVCCAYDREKFWFQGGFIKNAIFNEDMIFAGKAVMEDDYAIAYVADAKVIHSHNYNCTQQFKRNFDLAVSQADHPEVFGGIRSESEGIRLVKQTAHYLSEQHKPWLIPGMFVKSGFSTWDTVWERHITCFPSGWS
;
A
#
# COMPACT_ATOMS: atom_id res chain seq x y z
N MET A 1 -9.27 18.45 5.84
CA MET A 1 -9.99 17.45 4.99
C MET A 1 -10.60 16.32 5.82
N LEU A 2 -9.89 15.73 6.80
CA LEU A 2 -10.49 14.68 7.66
C LEU A 2 -11.68 15.19 8.47
N GLU A 3 -11.63 16.41 8.98
CA GLU A 3 -12.74 17.03 9.73
C GLU A 3 -14.01 17.29 8.89
N LYS A 4 -13.90 17.22 7.56
CA LYS A 4 -15.02 17.46 6.62
C LYS A 4 -15.63 16.16 6.11
N GLN A 5 -15.20 15.01 6.61
CA GLN A 5 -15.73 13.73 6.18
C GLN A 5 -17.20 13.56 6.62
N THR A 6 -18.03 13.01 5.73
CA THR A 6 -19.45 12.73 5.99
C THR A 6 -19.64 11.65 7.05
N TYR A 7 -18.72 10.69 7.10
CA TYR A 7 -18.70 9.67 8.12
C TYR A 7 -18.00 10.19 9.38
N PRO A 8 -18.60 10.08 10.58
CA PRO A 8 -18.05 10.65 11.81
C PRO A 8 -16.76 9.92 12.23
N ILE A 9 -15.68 10.68 12.36
CA ILE A 9 -14.39 10.16 12.82
C ILE A 9 -14.34 10.31 14.35
N GLY A 10 -14.40 9.19 15.07
CA GLY A 10 -14.41 9.19 16.53
C GLY A 10 -13.05 9.64 17.12
N LYS A 11 -11.93 9.29 16.49
CA LYS A 11 -10.58 9.65 16.94
C LYS A 11 -9.60 9.73 15.78
N ILE A 12 -8.70 10.71 15.82
CA ILE A 12 -7.53 10.83 14.95
C ILE A 12 -6.30 10.54 15.81
N ILE A 13 -5.53 9.50 15.44
CA ILE A 13 -4.33 9.09 16.16
C ILE A 13 -3.13 9.34 15.24
N VAL A 14 -2.22 10.21 15.67
CA VAL A 14 -0.98 10.51 14.95
C VAL A 14 0.19 9.81 15.64
N MET A 15 0.87 8.95 14.90
CA MET A 15 2.12 8.31 15.29
C MET A 15 3.28 9.13 14.70
N ASN A 16 3.75 10.14 15.45
CA ASN A 16 4.74 11.09 14.96
C ASN A 16 6.16 10.63 15.27
N THR A 17 6.99 10.47 14.23
CA THR A 17 8.41 10.14 14.37
C THR A 17 9.22 11.44 14.59
N GLU A 18 9.97 11.46 15.69
CA GLU A 18 10.76 12.60 16.18
C GLU A 18 9.90 13.81 16.59
N LYS A 19 9.74 13.99 17.89
CA LYS A 19 8.96 15.10 18.48
C LYS A 19 9.40 16.49 17.97
N ALA A 20 10.66 16.64 17.63
CA ALA A 20 11.21 17.90 17.13
C ALA A 20 10.56 18.36 15.79
N PHE A 21 9.99 17.44 15.01
CA PHE A 21 9.32 17.76 13.75
C PHE A 21 7.82 17.99 13.91
N TRP A 22 7.28 17.84 15.12
CA TRP A 22 5.86 18.07 15.36
C TRP A 22 5.53 19.57 15.42
N ASN A 23 4.59 20.02 14.59
CA ASN A 23 4.07 21.37 14.61
C ASN A 23 2.68 21.39 15.26
N GLU A 24 2.62 21.70 16.54
CA GLU A 24 1.37 21.73 17.31
C GLU A 24 0.35 22.75 16.79
N LYS A 25 0.83 23.90 16.30
CA LYS A 25 -0.04 24.99 15.79
C LYS A 25 -0.87 24.57 14.59
N GLY A 26 -0.41 23.60 13.78
CA GLY A 26 -1.16 23.10 12.62
C GLY A 26 -2.37 22.25 12.98
N PHE A 27 -2.53 21.87 14.24
CA PHE A 27 -3.55 20.94 14.70
C PHE A 27 -4.42 21.51 15.84
N GLU A 28 -4.28 22.81 16.12
CA GLU A 28 -5.10 23.52 17.10
C GLU A 28 -6.59 23.44 16.71
N GLY A 29 -7.45 23.11 17.68
CA GLY A 29 -8.90 23.03 17.48
C GLY A 29 -9.43 21.66 17.09
N ILE A 30 -8.58 20.66 16.81
CA ILE A 30 -9.01 19.28 16.53
C ILE A 30 -9.22 18.54 17.85
N SER A 31 -10.46 18.47 18.33
CA SER A 31 -10.81 17.97 19.66
C SER A 31 -10.62 16.47 19.86
N ASN A 32 -10.67 15.68 18.78
CA ASN A 32 -10.53 14.23 18.78
C ASN A 32 -9.14 13.74 18.38
N LEU A 33 -8.13 14.62 18.37
CA LEU A 33 -6.75 14.32 18.05
C LEU A 33 -6.00 13.73 19.26
N GLN A 34 -5.25 12.66 19.01
CA GLN A 34 -4.30 12.09 19.95
C GLN A 34 -2.95 11.90 19.25
N VAL A 35 -1.88 12.45 19.82
CA VAL A 35 -0.53 12.38 19.26
C VAL A 35 0.37 11.53 20.13
N HIS A 36 1.08 10.61 19.51
CA HIS A 36 2.09 9.76 20.13
C HIS A 36 3.42 9.97 19.43
N HIS A 37 4.42 10.42 20.17
CA HIS A 37 5.77 10.57 19.68
C HIS A 37 6.56 9.28 19.85
N LEU A 38 7.39 8.99 18.86
CA LEU A 38 8.38 7.91 18.88
C LEU A 38 9.68 8.45 18.28
N THR A 39 10.79 7.84 18.64
CA THR A 39 12.09 8.13 18.04
C THR A 39 12.25 7.39 16.69
N LYS A 40 13.17 7.83 15.85
CA LYS A 40 13.50 7.16 14.61
C LYS A 40 13.94 5.70 14.83
N ALA A 41 14.61 5.42 15.97
CA ALA A 41 15.04 4.07 16.33
C ALA A 41 13.88 3.15 16.73
N GLU A 42 12.76 3.71 17.22
CA GLU A 42 11.54 2.96 17.56
C GLU A 42 10.62 2.76 16.36
N PHE A 43 10.87 3.49 15.27
CA PHE A 43 10.01 3.43 14.10
C PHE A 43 10.20 2.11 13.33
N ASP A 44 9.11 1.43 13.13
CA ASP A 44 8.96 0.26 12.26
C ASP A 44 7.58 0.33 11.64
N HIS A 45 7.46 0.07 10.34
CA HIS A 45 6.20 0.23 9.62
C HIS A 45 5.05 -0.58 10.23
N GLY A 46 5.27 -1.86 10.48
CA GLY A 46 4.25 -2.75 11.07
C GLY A 46 4.02 -2.49 12.56
N ALA A 47 5.12 -2.42 13.35
CA ALA A 47 5.03 -2.21 14.79
C ALA A 47 4.39 -0.86 15.15
N THR A 48 4.71 0.21 14.43
CA THR A 48 4.14 1.55 14.64
C THR A 48 2.63 1.55 14.37
N ARG A 49 2.19 0.92 13.26
CA ARG A 49 0.77 0.76 12.95
C ARG A 49 0.03 -0.11 13.97
N ASN A 50 0.63 -1.22 14.39
CA ASN A 50 0.11 -2.06 15.47
C ASN A 50 -0.07 -1.27 16.78
N ARG A 51 0.90 -0.40 17.11
CA ARG A 51 0.80 0.49 18.28
C ARG A 51 -0.34 1.49 18.11
N GLY A 52 -0.49 2.11 16.93
CA GLY A 52 -1.61 3.00 16.61
C GLY A 52 -2.97 2.30 16.72
N MET A 53 -3.09 1.08 16.19
CA MET A 53 -4.31 0.26 16.29
C MET A 53 -4.73 0.01 17.74
N ARG A 54 -3.77 -0.20 18.67
CA ARG A 54 -4.06 -0.42 20.10
C ARG A 54 -4.67 0.78 20.81
N PHE A 55 -4.42 1.99 20.32
CA PHE A 55 -5.01 3.21 20.88
C PHE A 55 -6.45 3.46 20.41
N SER A 56 -6.92 2.70 19.42
CA SER A 56 -8.30 2.74 18.94
C SER A 56 -9.18 1.68 19.62
N ARG A 57 -10.45 2.04 19.83
CA ARG A 57 -11.53 1.12 20.22
C ARG A 57 -12.62 1.02 19.15
N ALA A 58 -12.45 1.71 18.04
CA ALA A 58 -13.38 1.65 16.92
C ALA A 58 -13.37 0.25 16.28
N ASP A 59 -14.48 -0.15 15.68
CA ASP A 59 -14.59 -1.42 14.96
C ASP A 59 -13.76 -1.37 13.67
N ILE A 60 -13.76 -0.22 13.00
CA ILE A 60 -12.97 0.03 11.79
C ILE A 60 -11.89 1.07 12.09
N VAL A 61 -10.66 0.78 11.70
CA VAL A 61 -9.51 1.70 11.81
C VAL A 61 -8.93 1.95 10.43
N VAL A 62 -8.76 3.22 10.06
CA VAL A 62 -8.16 3.63 8.80
C VAL A 62 -6.72 4.08 9.04
N PHE A 63 -5.77 3.42 8.39
CA PHE A 63 -4.40 3.91 8.30
C PHE A 63 -4.25 4.84 7.10
N MET A 64 -3.55 5.94 7.30
CA MET A 64 -3.16 6.87 6.25
C MET A 64 -1.71 7.29 6.45
N THR A 65 -1.00 7.53 5.35
CA THR A 65 0.29 8.23 5.38
C THR A 65 0.05 9.74 5.43
N ASP A 66 1.02 10.48 5.94
CA ASP A 66 0.93 11.94 6.15
C ASP A 66 0.90 12.76 4.86
N ASP A 67 1.34 12.15 3.75
CA ASP A 67 1.33 12.72 2.40
C ASP A 67 0.10 12.32 1.55
N ALA A 68 -0.84 11.56 2.13
CA ALA A 68 -2.11 11.22 1.48
C ALA A 68 -3.21 12.23 1.87
N VAL A 69 -3.83 12.83 0.87
CA VAL A 69 -4.89 13.82 1.07
C VAL A 69 -6.22 13.26 0.56
N PRO A 70 -7.30 13.21 1.37
CA PRO A 70 -8.63 12.86 0.89
C PRO A 70 -9.03 13.73 -0.30
N ALA A 71 -9.50 13.11 -1.39
CA ALA A 71 -9.92 13.84 -2.58
C ALA A 71 -11.31 14.51 -2.41
N ASP A 72 -12.15 13.92 -1.56
CA ASP A 72 -13.50 14.40 -1.23
C ASP A 72 -13.88 14.10 0.23
N GLU A 73 -15.08 14.52 0.64
CA GLU A 73 -15.63 14.27 1.98
C GLU A 73 -16.20 12.86 2.18
N PHE A 74 -16.24 12.01 1.17
CA PHE A 74 -16.87 10.68 1.23
C PHE A 74 -15.85 9.55 1.39
N LEU A 75 -14.56 9.83 1.52
CA LEU A 75 -13.49 8.83 1.59
C LEU A 75 -13.76 7.77 2.67
N ILE A 76 -14.03 8.20 3.91
CA ILE A 76 -14.19 7.30 5.05
C ILE A 76 -15.49 6.50 4.93
N GLU A 77 -16.58 7.13 4.53
CA GLU A 77 -17.87 6.48 4.31
C GLU A 77 -17.77 5.34 3.30
N LYS A 78 -17.10 5.59 2.15
CA LYS A 78 -16.91 4.58 1.10
C LYS A 78 -16.04 3.43 1.56
N LEU A 79 -14.98 3.70 2.32
CA LEU A 79 -14.13 2.65 2.88
C LEU A 79 -14.87 1.80 3.91
N VAL A 80 -15.63 2.42 4.80
CA VAL A 80 -16.40 1.71 5.83
C VAL A 80 -17.51 0.86 5.18
N GLY A 81 -18.22 1.40 4.18
CA GLY A 81 -19.26 0.66 3.48
C GLY A 81 -18.78 -0.61 2.74
N ALA A 82 -17.47 -0.73 2.49
CA ALA A 82 -16.92 -1.95 1.89
C ALA A 82 -17.00 -3.18 2.81
N PHE A 83 -17.09 -3.00 4.13
CA PHE A 83 -17.15 -4.11 5.08
C PHE A 83 -18.52 -4.81 5.13
N ASP A 84 -19.55 -4.20 4.55
CA ASP A 84 -20.87 -4.80 4.38
C ASP A 84 -20.92 -5.79 3.19
N GLN A 85 -19.91 -5.76 2.34
CA GLN A 85 -19.81 -6.64 1.19
C GLN A 85 -19.29 -8.03 1.59
N ARG A 86 -19.56 -8.99 0.71
CA ARG A 86 -19.07 -10.37 0.83
C ARG A 86 -18.50 -10.82 -0.51
N GLY A 87 -17.45 -11.63 -0.46
CA GLY A 87 -16.91 -12.30 -1.63
C GLY A 87 -17.88 -13.34 -2.19
N PRO A 88 -17.55 -13.94 -3.35
CA PRO A 88 -18.43 -14.87 -4.06
C PRO A 88 -18.86 -16.11 -3.25
N GLU A 89 -18.00 -16.55 -2.31
CA GLU A 89 -18.25 -17.70 -1.43
C GLU A 89 -18.67 -17.28 -0.02
N GLY A 90 -18.98 -15.98 0.18
CA GLY A 90 -19.40 -15.42 1.46
C GLY A 90 -18.26 -14.85 2.30
N GLU A 91 -17.05 -14.75 1.73
CA GLU A 91 -15.86 -14.24 2.42
C GLU A 91 -16.08 -12.83 2.97
N ALA A 92 -15.79 -12.65 4.25
CA ALA A 92 -15.90 -11.34 4.89
C ALA A 92 -14.74 -10.45 4.49
N VAL A 93 -15.01 -9.16 4.28
CA VAL A 93 -13.95 -8.17 4.05
C VAL A 93 -13.19 -7.94 5.36
N ILE A 94 -11.87 -8.07 5.31
CA ILE A 94 -10.97 -7.77 6.44
C ILE A 94 -10.31 -6.40 6.31
N MET A 95 -10.04 -5.97 5.07
CA MET A 95 -9.45 -4.69 4.78
C MET A 95 -10.00 -4.09 3.49
N ALA A 96 -10.02 -2.75 3.42
CA ALA A 96 -10.51 -1.99 2.29
C ALA A 96 -9.55 -0.84 1.98
N TYR A 97 -8.96 -0.78 0.77
CA TYR A 97 -8.00 0.26 0.43
C TYR A 97 -8.51 1.20 -0.67
N ALA A 98 -8.09 2.46 -0.56
CA ALA A 98 -8.51 3.55 -1.41
C ALA A 98 -7.76 3.59 -2.74
N ARG A 99 -8.38 4.20 -3.74
CA ARG A 99 -7.75 4.59 -5.00
C ARG A 99 -6.81 5.76 -4.77
N GLN A 100 -5.56 5.62 -5.22
CA GLN A 100 -4.59 6.70 -5.22
C GLN A 100 -4.63 7.45 -6.55
N LEU A 101 -4.96 8.72 -6.50
CA LEU A 101 -4.93 9.64 -7.63
C LEU A 101 -3.56 10.35 -7.67
N PRO A 102 -2.99 10.58 -8.86
CA PRO A 102 -1.79 11.39 -9.00
C PRO A 102 -2.08 12.86 -8.69
N ASP A 103 -1.11 13.55 -8.08
CA ASP A 103 -1.15 15.01 -8.00
C ASP A 103 -1.12 15.62 -9.41
N LYS A 104 -1.61 16.86 -9.52
CA LYS A 104 -1.64 17.63 -10.79
C LYS A 104 -0.26 17.79 -11.41
N ASP A 105 0.79 17.91 -10.60
CA ASP A 105 2.18 18.10 -11.05
C ASP A 105 2.95 16.77 -11.22
N CYS A 106 2.24 15.63 -11.13
CA CYS A 106 2.82 14.31 -11.26
C CYS A 106 3.33 14.02 -12.69
N PRO A 107 4.55 13.47 -12.86
CA PRO A 107 5.07 13.07 -14.16
C PRO A 107 4.16 12.06 -14.87
N LEU A 108 4.11 12.11 -16.21
CA LEU A 108 3.22 11.27 -17.02
C LEU A 108 3.41 9.77 -16.77
N ALA A 109 4.66 9.31 -16.66
CA ALA A 109 4.93 7.89 -16.38
C ALA A 109 4.39 7.45 -15.01
N GLU A 110 4.54 8.29 -13.98
CA GLU A 110 3.98 8.01 -12.65
C GLU A 110 2.45 8.09 -12.66
N ARG A 111 1.87 9.04 -13.40
CA ARG A 111 0.42 9.13 -13.61
C ARG A 111 -0.13 7.85 -14.20
N TYR A 112 0.54 7.29 -15.21
CA TYR A 112 0.16 6.00 -15.77
C TYR A 112 0.31 4.85 -14.77
N THR A 113 1.41 4.82 -14.02
CA THR A 113 1.64 3.81 -12.97
C THR A 113 0.50 3.81 -11.94
N ARG A 114 0.00 5.00 -11.56
CA ARG A 114 -1.16 5.13 -10.66
C ARG A 114 -2.42 4.54 -11.29
N SER A 115 -2.75 4.90 -12.51
CA SER A 115 -3.95 4.35 -13.20
C SER A 115 -3.86 2.83 -13.41
N PHE A 116 -2.67 2.30 -13.67
CA PHE A 116 -2.43 0.87 -13.81
C PHE A 116 -2.63 0.08 -12.51
N ASN A 117 -2.19 0.62 -11.38
CA ASN A 117 -2.29 -0.03 -10.08
C ASN A 117 -3.63 0.24 -9.39
N TYR A 118 -4.28 1.34 -9.72
CA TYR A 118 -5.53 1.81 -9.12
C TYR A 118 -6.57 2.10 -10.20
N PRO A 119 -7.16 1.06 -10.83
CA PRO A 119 -8.15 1.22 -11.89
C PRO A 119 -9.42 1.93 -11.41
N GLU A 120 -10.31 2.25 -12.36
CA GLU A 120 -11.55 2.99 -12.05
C GLU A 120 -12.67 2.14 -11.45
N GLU A 121 -12.52 0.82 -11.53
CA GLU A 121 -13.52 -0.13 -11.07
C GLU A 121 -13.10 -0.76 -9.73
N SER A 122 -14.03 -0.73 -8.78
CA SER A 122 -13.89 -1.42 -7.50
C SER A 122 -13.95 -2.94 -7.68
N CYS A 123 -13.26 -3.68 -6.82
CA CYS A 123 -13.35 -5.13 -6.82
C CYS A 123 -13.11 -5.72 -5.43
N LEU A 124 -13.71 -6.86 -5.17
CA LEU A 124 -13.31 -7.77 -4.10
C LEU A 124 -12.29 -8.76 -4.65
N LYS A 125 -11.28 -9.06 -3.86
CA LYS A 125 -10.22 -10.01 -4.17
C LYS A 125 -10.22 -11.09 -3.12
N THR A 126 -10.32 -12.34 -3.58
CA THR A 126 -10.35 -13.54 -2.75
C THR A 126 -9.31 -14.55 -3.24
N LYS A 127 -9.18 -15.65 -2.56
CA LYS A 127 -8.30 -16.76 -2.95
C LYS A 127 -8.58 -17.31 -4.35
N ALA A 128 -9.85 -17.26 -4.79
CA ALA A 128 -10.24 -17.68 -6.12
C ALA A 128 -9.60 -16.83 -7.25
N ASP A 129 -9.20 -15.59 -6.93
CA ASP A 129 -8.59 -14.66 -7.89
C ASP A 129 -7.11 -14.92 -8.15
N LEU A 130 -6.44 -15.79 -7.38
CA LEU A 130 -4.99 -16.05 -7.50
C LEU A 130 -4.57 -16.46 -8.93
N LYS A 131 -5.35 -17.28 -9.60
CA LYS A 131 -5.05 -17.71 -10.97
C LYS A 131 -5.10 -16.56 -11.97
N ARG A 132 -6.01 -15.60 -11.75
CA ARG A 132 -6.26 -14.45 -12.63
C ARG A 132 -5.36 -13.27 -12.32
N LEU A 133 -5.21 -12.93 -11.04
CA LEU A 133 -4.53 -11.72 -10.58
C LEU A 133 -3.09 -11.96 -10.11
N GLY A 134 -2.70 -13.21 -9.85
CA GLY A 134 -1.38 -13.51 -9.28
C GLY A 134 -1.15 -12.72 -8.00
N ILE A 135 0.04 -12.10 -7.88
CA ILE A 135 0.42 -11.29 -6.71
C ILE A 135 -0.52 -10.09 -6.45
N LYS A 136 -1.22 -9.60 -7.48
CA LYS A 136 -2.20 -8.51 -7.33
C LYS A 136 -3.40 -8.89 -6.47
N THR A 137 -3.64 -10.18 -6.24
CA THR A 137 -4.66 -10.64 -5.29
C THR A 137 -4.39 -10.05 -3.90
N PHE A 138 -3.12 -9.97 -3.48
CA PHE A 138 -2.71 -9.46 -2.18
C PHE A 138 -2.40 -7.96 -2.18
N PHE A 139 -2.41 -7.33 -3.36
CA PHE A 139 -2.08 -5.91 -3.46
C PHE A 139 -3.04 -5.07 -2.62
N ALA A 140 -2.48 -4.33 -1.69
CA ALA A 140 -3.14 -3.35 -0.83
C ALA A 140 -2.18 -2.20 -0.56
N SER A 141 -2.62 -1.12 0.05
CA SER A 141 -1.73 -0.02 0.35
C SER A 141 -2.16 0.76 1.59
N ASN A 142 -1.29 0.77 2.59
CA ASN A 142 -1.43 1.56 3.82
C ASN A 142 -1.27 3.08 3.60
N VAL A 143 -1.11 3.53 2.36
CA VAL A 143 -1.28 4.95 2.02
C VAL A 143 -2.67 5.43 2.44
N CYS A 144 -3.71 4.62 2.20
CA CYS A 144 -5.04 4.78 2.80
C CYS A 144 -5.77 3.44 2.78
N CYS A 145 -5.88 2.79 3.93
CA CYS A 145 -6.49 1.48 4.06
C CYS A 145 -7.23 1.33 5.38
N ALA A 146 -8.48 0.91 5.31
CA ALA A 146 -9.33 0.58 6.45
C ALA A 146 -9.20 -0.90 6.81
N TYR A 147 -9.28 -1.22 8.08
CA TYR A 147 -9.18 -2.57 8.64
C TYR A 147 -10.29 -2.82 9.64
N ASP A 148 -10.90 -3.98 9.60
CA ASP A 148 -11.72 -4.52 10.68
C ASP A 148 -10.78 -4.84 11.86
N ARG A 149 -10.94 -4.14 12.97
CA ARG A 149 -10.02 -4.21 14.12
C ARG A 149 -10.01 -5.57 14.79
N GLU A 150 -11.15 -6.23 14.88
CA GLU A 150 -11.27 -7.57 15.51
C GLU A 150 -10.54 -8.61 14.65
N LYS A 151 -10.84 -8.66 13.35
CA LYS A 151 -10.19 -9.56 12.41
C LYS A 151 -8.70 -9.25 12.26
N PHE A 152 -8.31 -7.97 12.31
CA PHE A 152 -6.91 -7.56 12.28
C PHE A 152 -6.11 -8.19 13.43
N TRP A 153 -6.66 -8.16 14.64
CA TRP A 153 -5.99 -8.77 15.79
C TRP A 153 -6.10 -10.30 15.80
N PHE A 154 -7.17 -10.86 15.27
CA PHE A 154 -7.28 -12.31 15.06
C PHE A 154 -6.14 -12.83 14.16
N GLN A 155 -5.78 -12.08 13.10
CA GLN A 155 -4.62 -12.35 12.23
C GLN A 155 -3.25 -12.06 12.88
N GLY A 156 -3.22 -11.55 14.10
CA GLY A 156 -1.98 -11.20 14.81
C GLY A 156 -1.44 -9.80 14.49
N GLY A 157 -2.14 -9.01 13.66
CA GLY A 157 -1.71 -7.70 13.21
C GLY A 157 -0.62 -7.73 12.15
N PHE A 158 0.01 -6.60 11.89
CA PHE A 158 1.15 -6.53 10.98
C PHE A 158 2.38 -7.20 11.55
N ILE A 159 3.18 -7.81 10.69
CA ILE A 159 4.50 -8.31 11.07
C ILE A 159 5.40 -7.13 11.48
N LYS A 160 6.37 -7.43 12.33
CA LYS A 160 7.41 -6.48 12.76
C LYS A 160 8.68 -6.73 11.97
N ASN A 161 9.52 -5.71 11.88
CA ASN A 161 10.82 -5.76 11.21
C ASN A 161 10.72 -6.06 9.69
N ALA A 162 9.54 -5.86 9.08
CA ALA A 162 9.45 -5.87 7.63
C ALA A 162 10.06 -4.58 7.08
N ILE A 163 10.96 -4.70 6.12
CA ILE A 163 11.53 -3.54 5.42
C ILE A 163 10.43 -2.82 4.65
N PHE A 164 9.49 -3.59 4.08
CA PHE A 164 8.40 -3.09 3.24
C PHE A 164 7.25 -4.10 3.19
N ASN A 165 6.08 -3.75 2.60
CA ASN A 165 4.96 -4.64 2.27
C ASN A 165 4.23 -5.28 3.46
N GLU A 166 4.26 -4.72 4.64
CA GLU A 166 3.51 -5.26 5.78
C GLU A 166 2.01 -5.40 5.49
N ASP A 167 1.45 -4.52 4.63
CA ASP A 167 0.08 -4.56 4.15
C ASP A 167 -0.20 -5.74 3.21
N MET A 168 0.69 -5.99 2.24
CA MET A 168 0.56 -7.12 1.32
C MET A 168 0.80 -8.47 2.01
N ILE A 169 1.73 -8.53 2.98
CA ILE A 169 1.97 -9.73 3.79
C ILE A 169 0.74 -10.05 4.63
N PHE A 170 0.17 -9.04 5.29
CA PHE A 170 -1.08 -9.18 6.03
C PHE A 170 -2.22 -9.66 5.13
N ALA A 171 -2.39 -9.01 3.97
CA ALA A 171 -3.40 -9.35 2.98
C ALA A 171 -3.24 -10.79 2.48
N GLY A 172 -2.02 -11.21 2.19
CA GLY A 172 -1.72 -12.56 1.72
C GLY A 172 -2.10 -13.63 2.74
N LYS A 173 -1.72 -13.44 4.00
CA LYS A 173 -2.12 -14.35 5.09
C LYS A 173 -3.64 -14.39 5.26
N ALA A 174 -4.30 -13.23 5.30
CA ALA A 174 -5.74 -13.15 5.46
C ALA A 174 -6.52 -13.90 4.36
N VAL A 175 -6.06 -13.80 3.10
CA VAL A 175 -6.69 -14.47 1.96
C VAL A 175 -6.36 -15.96 1.93
N MET A 176 -5.12 -16.35 2.26
CA MET A 176 -4.67 -17.72 2.08
C MET A 176 -5.01 -18.64 3.23
N GLU A 177 -4.97 -18.13 4.46
CA GLU A 177 -5.09 -18.93 5.69
C GLU A 177 -6.52 -18.90 6.25
N ASP A 178 -7.22 -17.75 6.15
CA ASP A 178 -8.53 -17.54 6.79
C ASP A 178 -9.65 -17.15 5.84
N ASP A 179 -9.44 -17.29 4.53
CA ASP A 179 -10.44 -17.09 3.48
C ASP A 179 -11.18 -15.71 3.57
N TYR A 180 -10.46 -14.64 3.95
CA TYR A 180 -10.99 -13.29 3.92
C TYR A 180 -10.91 -12.67 2.52
N ALA A 181 -11.77 -11.69 2.28
CA ALA A 181 -11.73 -10.84 1.10
C ALA A 181 -11.00 -9.52 1.37
N ILE A 182 -10.33 -9.00 0.33
CA ILE A 182 -9.75 -7.66 0.30
C ILE A 182 -10.59 -6.80 -0.63
N ALA A 183 -11.06 -5.65 -0.17
CA ALA A 183 -11.80 -4.71 -1.00
C ALA A 183 -10.86 -3.64 -1.59
N TYR A 184 -10.89 -3.47 -2.89
CA TYR A 184 -10.42 -2.28 -3.56
C TYR A 184 -11.62 -1.36 -3.80
N VAL A 185 -11.58 -0.14 -3.29
CA VAL A 185 -12.69 0.82 -3.36
C VAL A 185 -12.29 1.99 -4.25
N ALA A 186 -12.61 1.91 -5.54
CA ALA A 186 -12.20 2.89 -6.54
C ALA A 186 -12.80 4.29 -6.32
N ASP A 187 -13.97 4.36 -5.68
CA ASP A 187 -14.64 5.61 -5.37
C ASP A 187 -14.14 6.27 -4.07
N ALA A 188 -13.49 5.53 -3.19
CA ALA A 188 -12.74 6.08 -2.07
C ALA A 188 -11.39 6.58 -2.59
N LYS A 189 -11.17 7.89 -2.65
CA LYS A 189 -10.05 8.51 -3.37
C LYS A 189 -9.15 9.32 -2.46
N VAL A 190 -7.84 9.13 -2.61
CA VAL A 190 -6.81 9.98 -2.01
C VAL A 190 -5.87 10.50 -3.09
N ILE A 191 -5.41 11.74 -2.94
CA ILE A 191 -4.36 12.31 -3.77
C ILE A 191 -3.03 11.93 -3.13
N HIS A 192 -2.20 11.18 -3.85
CA HIS A 192 -0.90 10.74 -3.38
C HIS A 192 -0.02 10.37 -4.58
N SER A 193 1.12 10.99 -4.70
CA SER A 193 2.13 10.65 -5.71
C SER A 193 3.52 11.06 -5.25
N HIS A 194 4.54 10.42 -5.82
CA HIS A 194 5.93 10.71 -5.55
C HIS A 194 6.70 11.02 -6.82
N ASN A 195 7.60 11.96 -6.73
CA ASN A 195 8.54 12.33 -7.80
C ASN A 195 9.91 11.72 -7.50
N TYR A 196 9.99 10.39 -7.45
CA TYR A 196 11.25 9.70 -7.18
C TYR A 196 12.27 9.92 -8.32
N ASN A 197 13.51 10.22 -7.94
CA ASN A 197 14.65 10.10 -8.85
C ASN A 197 15.01 8.61 -9.05
N CYS A 198 15.93 8.33 -9.99
CA CYS A 198 16.30 6.95 -10.32
C CYS A 198 16.85 6.17 -9.11
N THR A 199 17.67 6.81 -8.27
CA THR A 199 18.28 6.17 -7.09
C THR A 199 17.22 5.84 -6.02
N GLN A 200 16.27 6.75 -5.79
CA GLN A 200 15.16 6.53 -4.85
C GLN A 200 14.24 5.40 -5.34
N GLN A 201 13.95 5.38 -6.65
CA GLN A 201 13.13 4.33 -7.25
C GLN A 201 13.83 2.97 -7.16
N PHE A 202 15.15 2.92 -7.46
CA PHE A 202 15.96 1.72 -7.31
C PHE A 202 15.89 1.18 -5.89
N LYS A 203 16.25 2.01 -4.89
CA LYS A 203 16.23 1.60 -3.49
C LYS A 203 14.86 1.06 -3.07
N ARG A 204 13.78 1.74 -3.45
CA ARG A 204 12.42 1.29 -3.15
C ARG A 204 12.09 -0.08 -3.76
N ASN A 205 12.48 -0.29 -5.03
CA ASN A 205 12.23 -1.55 -5.71
C ASN A 205 13.07 -2.69 -5.11
N PHE A 206 14.31 -2.38 -4.72
CA PHE A 206 15.19 -3.32 -4.02
C PHE A 206 14.58 -3.72 -2.68
N ASP A 207 14.21 -2.77 -1.83
CA ASP A 207 13.58 -3.02 -0.53
C ASP A 207 12.28 -3.84 -0.69
N LEU A 208 11.52 -3.60 -1.77
CA LEU A 208 10.31 -4.36 -2.12
C LEU A 208 10.64 -5.82 -2.47
N ALA A 209 11.67 -6.04 -3.29
CA ALA A 209 12.08 -7.36 -3.72
C ALA A 209 12.66 -8.18 -2.55
N VAL A 210 13.49 -7.57 -1.71
CA VAL A 210 13.99 -8.19 -0.45
C VAL A 210 12.82 -8.60 0.44
N SER A 211 11.87 -7.70 0.68
CA SER A 211 10.71 -8.00 1.50
C SER A 211 9.87 -9.16 0.94
N GLN A 212 9.75 -9.30 -0.38
CA GLN A 212 9.03 -10.42 -1.00
C GLN A 212 9.83 -11.73 -0.88
N ALA A 213 11.16 -11.67 -1.00
CA ALA A 213 12.04 -12.84 -0.85
C ALA A 213 12.07 -13.36 0.59
N ASP A 214 12.01 -12.46 1.57
CA ASP A 214 11.99 -12.80 3.00
C ASP A 214 10.66 -13.45 3.45
N HIS A 215 9.60 -13.36 2.61
CA HIS A 215 8.27 -13.90 2.92
C HIS A 215 7.77 -14.90 1.86
N PRO A 216 8.50 -16.03 1.63
CA PRO A 216 8.11 -17.04 0.65
C PRO A 216 6.80 -17.75 1.02
N GLU A 217 6.39 -17.73 2.29
CA GLU A 217 5.11 -18.26 2.76
C GLU A 217 3.91 -17.52 2.16
N VAL A 218 4.09 -16.25 1.78
CA VAL A 218 3.05 -15.42 1.14
C VAL A 218 3.27 -15.33 -0.36
N PHE A 219 4.51 -15.08 -0.81
CA PHE A 219 4.82 -14.74 -2.19
C PHE A 219 5.40 -15.91 -2.99
N GLY A 220 5.78 -17.01 -2.32
CA GLY A 220 6.38 -18.18 -2.98
C GLY A 220 5.46 -18.82 -4.01
N GLY A 221 6.00 -19.10 -5.20
CA GLY A 221 5.25 -19.70 -6.31
C GLY A 221 4.31 -18.77 -7.06
N ILE A 222 4.17 -17.50 -6.67
CA ILE A 222 3.34 -16.51 -7.33
C ILE A 222 4.19 -15.69 -8.31
N ARG A 223 3.79 -15.66 -9.59
CA ARG A 223 4.51 -14.92 -10.62
C ARG A 223 4.27 -13.42 -10.46
N SER A 224 5.30 -12.67 -10.11
CA SER A 224 5.29 -11.19 -10.05
C SER A 224 5.92 -10.53 -11.28
N GLU A 225 6.85 -11.20 -11.95
CA GLU A 225 7.65 -10.65 -13.07
C GLU A 225 6.80 -10.21 -14.28
N SER A 226 5.73 -10.96 -14.59
CA SER A 226 4.84 -10.64 -15.70
C SER A 226 4.15 -9.28 -15.54
N GLU A 227 3.82 -8.88 -14.32
CA GLU A 227 3.15 -7.59 -14.05
C GLU A 227 4.11 -6.40 -14.20
N GLY A 228 5.36 -6.54 -13.77
CA GLY A 228 6.39 -5.51 -13.97
C GLY A 228 6.66 -5.27 -15.46
N ILE A 229 6.84 -6.33 -16.24
CA ILE A 229 7.03 -6.24 -17.69
C ILE A 229 5.81 -5.62 -18.39
N ARG A 230 4.61 -6.02 -17.97
CA ARG A 230 3.35 -5.47 -18.49
C ARG A 230 3.24 -3.97 -18.20
N LEU A 231 3.54 -3.54 -17.00
CA LEU A 231 3.55 -2.12 -16.63
C LEU A 231 4.50 -1.32 -17.52
N VAL A 232 5.75 -1.79 -17.71
CA VAL A 232 6.75 -1.12 -18.55
C VAL A 232 6.27 -0.98 -19.99
N LYS A 233 5.77 -2.06 -20.60
CA LYS A 233 5.26 -2.05 -21.98
C LYS A 233 4.07 -1.08 -22.14
N GLN A 234 3.13 -1.12 -21.21
CA GLN A 234 1.95 -0.28 -21.28
C GLN A 234 2.27 1.19 -20.98
N THR A 235 3.24 1.47 -20.10
CA THR A 235 3.72 2.84 -19.86
C THR A 235 4.37 3.42 -21.12
N ALA A 236 5.20 2.62 -21.83
CA ALA A 236 5.80 3.05 -23.09
C ALA A 236 4.74 3.37 -24.17
N HIS A 237 3.72 2.51 -24.28
CA HIS A 237 2.59 2.75 -25.18
C HIS A 237 1.85 4.05 -24.83
N TYR A 238 1.48 4.23 -23.56
CA TYR A 238 0.85 5.45 -23.08
C TYR A 238 1.65 6.72 -23.38
N LEU A 239 2.98 6.70 -23.14
CA LEU A 239 3.83 7.85 -23.45
C LEU A 239 3.85 8.17 -24.96
N SER A 240 3.76 7.16 -25.83
CA SER A 240 3.65 7.34 -27.27
C SER A 240 2.30 7.96 -27.66
N GLU A 241 1.19 7.52 -27.07
CA GLU A 241 -0.14 8.09 -27.29
C GLU A 241 -0.23 9.55 -26.81
N GLN A 242 0.48 9.90 -25.72
CA GLN A 242 0.60 11.27 -25.23
C GLN A 242 1.54 12.15 -26.08
N HIS A 243 2.01 11.65 -27.23
CA HIS A 243 2.97 12.32 -28.11
C HIS A 243 4.28 12.73 -27.41
N LYS A 244 4.75 11.92 -26.45
CA LYS A 244 6.00 12.13 -25.69
C LYS A 244 6.95 10.93 -25.71
N PRO A 245 7.26 10.34 -26.89
CA PRO A 245 8.10 9.15 -26.99
C PRO A 245 9.53 9.37 -26.48
N TRP A 246 10.03 10.61 -26.43
CA TRP A 246 11.36 10.93 -25.91
C TRP A 246 11.50 10.67 -24.40
N LEU A 247 10.40 10.47 -23.66
CA LEU A 247 10.42 10.08 -22.25
C LEU A 247 10.66 8.57 -22.06
N ILE A 248 10.47 7.77 -23.12
CA ILE A 248 10.58 6.31 -23.05
C ILE A 248 12.00 5.84 -22.65
N PRO A 249 13.12 6.39 -23.19
CA PRO A 249 14.45 5.98 -22.75
C PRO A 249 14.68 6.19 -21.26
N GLY A 250 14.27 7.34 -20.70
CA GLY A 250 14.36 7.63 -19.26
C GLY A 250 13.49 6.70 -18.41
N MET A 251 12.32 6.32 -18.92
CA MET A 251 11.46 5.33 -18.27
C MET A 251 12.15 3.95 -18.22
N PHE A 252 12.77 3.49 -19.33
CA PHE A 252 13.50 2.23 -19.34
C PHE A 252 14.69 2.24 -18.38
N VAL A 253 15.42 3.35 -18.26
CA VAL A 253 16.49 3.47 -17.25
C VAL A 253 15.93 3.28 -15.84
N LYS A 254 14.83 3.96 -15.50
CA LYS A 254 14.16 3.79 -14.20
C LYS A 254 13.64 2.36 -13.96
N SER A 255 13.10 1.72 -15.00
CA SER A 255 12.55 0.37 -14.94
C SER A 255 13.64 -0.71 -15.04
N GLY A 256 14.71 -0.47 -15.78
CA GLY A 256 15.86 -1.35 -15.91
C GLY A 256 16.58 -1.57 -14.57
N PHE A 257 16.65 -0.55 -13.74
CA PHE A 257 17.07 -0.71 -12.34
C PHE A 257 16.16 -1.62 -11.54
N SER A 258 14.89 -1.74 -11.89
CA SER A 258 13.90 -2.60 -11.26
C SER A 258 14.01 -4.08 -11.66
N THR A 259 14.37 -4.37 -12.92
CA THR A 259 14.49 -5.75 -13.42
C THR A 259 15.84 -6.41 -13.10
N TRP A 260 16.90 -5.61 -12.96
CA TRP A 260 18.23 -6.11 -12.57
C TRP A 260 18.23 -6.64 -11.13
N ASP A 261 17.47 -6.04 -10.24
CA ASP A 261 17.37 -6.47 -8.84
C ASP A 261 16.75 -7.86 -8.73
N THR A 262 15.66 -8.12 -9.43
CA THR A 262 14.95 -9.41 -9.41
C THR A 262 15.82 -10.56 -9.99
N VAL A 263 16.70 -10.26 -10.96
CA VAL A 263 17.63 -11.23 -11.53
C VAL A 263 18.84 -11.47 -10.62
N TRP A 264 19.34 -10.42 -9.96
CA TRP A 264 20.51 -10.51 -9.10
C TRP A 264 20.21 -11.29 -7.80
N GLU A 265 19.04 -11.11 -7.20
CA GLU A 265 18.64 -11.84 -5.99
C GLU A 265 18.47 -13.33 -6.22
N ARG A 266 17.97 -13.77 -7.37
CA ARG A 266 17.92 -15.20 -7.72
C ARG A 266 19.30 -15.86 -7.79
N HIS A 267 20.37 -15.08 -8.01
CA HIS A 267 21.74 -15.57 -8.00
C HIS A 267 22.40 -15.51 -6.60
N ILE A 268 21.98 -14.62 -5.71
CA ILE A 268 22.52 -14.55 -4.33
C ILE A 268 22.06 -15.73 -3.48
N THR A 269 20.84 -16.22 -3.66
CA THR A 269 20.33 -17.41 -2.97
C THR A 269 21.04 -18.71 -3.35
N CYS A 270 21.89 -18.69 -4.39
CA CYS A 270 22.73 -19.82 -4.81
C CYS A 270 24.14 -19.83 -4.18
N PHE A 271 24.51 -18.85 -3.36
CA PHE A 271 25.78 -18.91 -2.64
C PHE A 271 25.60 -19.62 -1.28
N PRO A 272 26.30 -20.72 -1.01
CA PRO A 272 26.25 -21.36 0.29
C PRO A 272 26.80 -20.40 1.36
N SER A 273 26.11 -20.31 2.48
CA SER A 273 26.53 -19.61 3.69
C SER A 273 27.86 -20.16 4.20
N GLY A 274 28.95 -19.50 3.87
CA GLY A 274 30.27 -19.91 4.29
C GLY A 274 31.36 -18.95 3.84
N TRP A 275 31.36 -17.74 4.37
CA TRP A 275 32.56 -16.93 4.56
C TRP A 275 32.35 -16.10 5.83
N SER A 276 32.98 -16.60 6.90
CA SER A 276 33.21 -15.88 8.16
C SER A 276 34.28 -14.80 7.96
#